data_4a87991b13486d9888a824e2891a2176
#
_entry.id   4a87991b13486d9888a824e2891a2176
#
_cell.length_a   1.000
_cell.length_b   1.000
_cell.length_c   1.000
_cell.angle_alpha   90.00
_cell.angle_beta   90.00
_cell.angle_gamma   90.00
#
_symmetry.space_group_name_H-M   'P 1'
#
loop_
_entity.id
_entity.type
_entity.pdbx_description
1 polymer ?
#
loop_
_entity_poly.entity_id
_entity_poly.type
_entity_poly.pdbx_seq_one_letter_code
_entity_poly.pdbx_strand_id
1 'polypeptide(L)'
;MLEARAARGGTLVLGGGFAGSYVARLLGQRGATIVSLENFMLFTPLLPEAASGTLEPRHVVVPLRLMCPHAELLLGKLTALDPTSRTATVETETGTFEVRYEQSVLALGSISRRLPIPGLAEHGLGFKDLADA
;
A
#
# COMPACT_ATOMS: atom_id res chain seq x y z
N MET A 1 8.75 0.80 -22.78
CA MET A 1 7.67 1.73 -23.16
C MET A 1 6.72 1.85 -21.97
N LEU A 2 6.43 3.07 -21.51
CA LEU A 2 5.45 3.28 -20.43
C LEU A 2 4.06 2.97 -20.97
N GLU A 3 3.37 2.03 -20.33
CA GLU A 3 1.99 1.74 -20.66
C GLU A 3 1.08 2.72 -19.89
N ALA A 4 0.30 3.51 -20.64
CA ALA A 4 -0.59 4.51 -20.05
C ALA A 4 -1.96 3.90 -19.77
N ARG A 5 -2.50 4.13 -18.56
CA ARG A 5 -3.82 3.69 -18.13
C ARG A 5 -4.52 4.76 -17.30
N ALA A 6 -5.84 4.71 -17.24
CA ALA A 6 -6.63 5.57 -16.37
C ALA A 6 -6.95 4.88 -15.04
N ALA A 7 -6.95 5.63 -13.95
CA ALA A 7 -7.41 5.12 -12.66
C ALA A 7 -8.91 4.81 -12.72
N ARG A 8 -9.29 3.66 -12.16
CA ARG A 8 -10.69 3.25 -12.06
C ARG A 8 -11.50 4.29 -11.28
N GLY A 9 -12.66 4.68 -11.82
CA GLY A 9 -13.50 5.72 -11.23
C GLY A 9 -12.83 7.08 -11.09
N GLY A 10 -11.75 7.33 -11.83
CA GLY A 10 -10.97 8.58 -11.77
C GLY A 10 -10.14 8.76 -10.50
N THR A 11 -10.18 7.83 -9.55
CA THR A 11 -9.53 7.98 -8.23
C THR A 11 -8.33 7.03 -8.10
N LEU A 12 -7.17 7.61 -7.81
CA LEU A 12 -5.93 6.88 -7.51
C LEU A 12 -5.64 6.93 -6.01
N VAL A 13 -5.58 5.78 -5.37
CA VAL A 13 -5.24 5.62 -3.95
C VAL A 13 -3.83 5.07 -3.84
N LEU A 14 -2.93 5.82 -3.24
CA LEU A 14 -1.52 5.48 -3.08
C LEU A 14 -1.30 4.92 -1.67
N GLY A 15 -1.20 3.61 -1.58
CA GLY A 15 -1.02 2.84 -0.35
C GLY A 15 -2.24 2.00 0.02
N GLY A 16 -2.02 0.70 0.25
CA GLY A 16 -3.03 -0.30 0.61
C GLY A 16 -3.18 -0.52 2.12
N GLY A 17 -2.69 0.39 2.95
CA GLY A 17 -2.82 0.33 4.42
C GLY A 17 -4.22 0.75 4.92
N PHE A 18 -4.32 1.08 6.22
CA PHE A 18 -5.59 1.45 6.87
C PHE A 18 -6.35 2.55 6.12
N ALA A 19 -5.71 3.69 5.90
CA ALA A 19 -6.39 4.83 5.29
C ALA A 19 -6.78 4.56 3.84
N GLY A 20 -5.85 4.03 3.04
CA GLY A 20 -6.09 3.81 1.61
C GLY A 20 -7.15 2.75 1.35
N SER A 21 -7.10 1.62 2.03
CA SER A 21 -8.10 0.56 1.88
C SER A 21 -9.48 1.01 2.37
N TYR A 22 -9.53 1.81 3.45
CA TYR A 22 -10.78 2.36 3.95
C TYR A 22 -11.43 3.34 2.98
N VAL A 23 -10.64 4.27 2.41
CA VAL A 23 -11.12 5.20 1.37
C VAL A 23 -11.62 4.43 0.16
N ALA A 24 -10.85 3.49 -0.36
CA ALA A 24 -11.26 2.70 -1.52
C ALA A 24 -12.56 1.89 -1.28
N ARG A 25 -12.73 1.38 -0.06
CA ARG A 25 -13.98 0.73 0.35
C ARG A 25 -15.16 1.70 0.37
N LEU A 26 -14.98 2.92 0.89
CA LEU A 26 -16.04 3.95 0.96
C LEU A 26 -16.48 4.44 -0.44
N LEU A 27 -15.59 4.41 -1.43
CA LEU A 27 -15.94 4.75 -2.81
C LEU A 27 -16.93 3.75 -3.43
N GLY A 28 -17.05 2.55 -2.87
CA GLY A 28 -18.03 1.55 -3.27
C GLY A 28 -17.94 1.23 -4.75
N GLN A 29 -19.10 1.23 -5.45
CA GLN A 29 -19.17 0.87 -6.87
C GLN A 29 -18.51 1.89 -7.81
N ARG A 30 -18.25 3.13 -7.39
CA ARG A 30 -17.47 4.09 -8.17
C ARG A 30 -16.08 3.52 -8.46
N GLY A 31 -15.53 2.78 -7.51
CA GLY A 31 -14.22 2.16 -7.62
C GLY A 31 -13.07 3.15 -7.42
N ALA A 32 -11.89 2.57 -7.40
CA ALA A 32 -10.60 3.28 -7.37
C ALA A 32 -9.52 2.35 -7.91
N THR A 33 -8.38 2.90 -8.31
CA THR A 33 -7.16 2.10 -8.47
C THR A 33 -6.32 2.29 -7.20
N ILE A 34 -5.99 1.18 -6.52
CA ILE A 34 -5.08 1.17 -5.36
C ILE A 34 -3.70 0.74 -5.83
N VAL A 35 -2.70 1.57 -5.58
CA VAL A 35 -1.28 1.20 -5.74
C VAL A 35 -0.76 0.74 -4.39
N SER A 36 -0.27 -0.48 -4.30
CA SER A 36 0.26 -1.06 -3.06
C SER A 36 1.41 -2.01 -3.36
N LEU A 37 2.37 -2.09 -2.46
CA LEU A 37 3.44 -3.09 -2.52
C LEU A 37 2.90 -4.48 -2.19
N GLU A 38 1.92 -4.56 -1.29
CA GLU A 38 1.33 -5.80 -0.81
C GLU A 38 -0.12 -5.94 -1.30
N ASN A 39 -0.56 -7.18 -1.47
CA ASN A 39 -1.94 -7.49 -1.87
C ASN A 39 -2.93 -7.56 -0.68
N PHE A 40 -2.43 -7.21 0.52
CA PHE A 40 -3.19 -7.23 1.76
C PHE A 40 -2.99 -5.95 2.57
N MET A 41 -3.95 -5.66 3.43
CA MET A 41 -3.81 -4.71 4.52
C MET A 41 -3.35 -5.45 5.76
N LEU A 42 -2.26 -4.98 6.37
CA LEU A 42 -1.72 -5.53 7.61
C LEU A 42 -2.36 -4.82 8.80
N PHE A 43 -2.98 -5.60 9.69
CA PHE A 43 -3.52 -5.07 10.95
C PHE A 43 -2.42 -5.00 12.01
N THR A 44 -1.61 -3.96 11.90
CA THR A 44 -0.40 -3.77 12.71
C THR A 44 -0.61 -3.82 14.24
N PRO A 45 -1.80 -3.47 14.82
CA PRO A 45 -2.02 -3.60 16.26
C PRO A 45 -1.91 -5.03 16.79
N LEU A 46 -2.04 -6.05 15.94
CA LEU A 46 -1.91 -7.47 16.32
C LEU A 46 -0.57 -8.10 15.94
N LEU A 47 0.40 -7.29 15.49
CA LEU A 47 1.76 -7.80 15.23
C LEU A 47 2.45 -8.39 16.47
N PRO A 48 2.30 -7.83 17.70
CA PRO A 48 2.87 -8.44 18.89
C PRO A 48 2.40 -9.87 19.14
N GLU A 49 1.11 -10.15 18.90
CA GLU A 49 0.53 -11.47 19.04
C GLU A 49 1.05 -12.45 17.98
N ALA A 50 1.29 -11.96 16.75
CA ALA A 50 1.92 -12.75 15.70
C ALA A 50 3.37 -13.07 16.04
N ALA A 51 4.14 -12.08 16.49
CA ALA A 51 5.55 -12.24 16.88
C ALA A 51 5.74 -13.20 18.07
N SER A 52 4.79 -13.20 19.02
CA SER A 52 4.81 -14.11 20.18
C SER A 52 4.33 -15.54 19.86
N GLY A 53 3.84 -15.77 18.64
CA GLY A 53 3.24 -17.05 18.26
C GLY A 53 1.84 -17.30 18.85
N THR A 54 1.24 -16.29 19.50
CA THR A 54 -0.12 -16.41 20.06
C THR A 54 -1.18 -16.40 18.95
N LEU A 55 -0.88 -15.71 17.85
CA LEU A 55 -1.75 -15.58 16.70
C LEU A 55 -0.98 -15.95 15.42
N GLU A 56 -1.61 -16.74 14.55
CA GLU A 56 -0.97 -17.06 13.27
C GLU A 56 -0.89 -15.80 12.37
N PRO A 57 0.23 -15.58 11.66
CA PRO A 57 0.43 -14.40 10.81
C PRO A 57 -0.68 -14.15 9.79
N ARG A 58 -1.31 -15.19 9.27
CA ARG A 58 -2.46 -15.08 8.34
C ARG A 58 -3.68 -14.38 8.94
N HIS A 59 -3.80 -14.32 10.26
CA HIS A 59 -4.93 -13.71 10.93
C HIS A 59 -4.75 -12.20 11.17
N VAL A 60 -3.55 -11.67 10.93
CA VAL A 60 -3.28 -10.23 11.04
C VAL A 60 -3.30 -9.51 9.68
N VAL A 61 -3.64 -10.22 8.61
CA VAL A 61 -3.73 -9.66 7.26
C VAL A 61 -5.15 -9.78 6.70
N VAL A 62 -5.55 -8.80 5.93
CA VAL A 62 -6.83 -8.79 5.20
C VAL A 62 -6.55 -8.56 3.72
N PRO A 63 -6.88 -9.51 2.83
CA PRO A 63 -6.69 -9.32 1.41
C PRO A 63 -7.42 -8.07 0.89
N LEU A 64 -6.70 -7.20 0.18
CA LEU A 64 -7.27 -5.96 -0.35
C LEU A 64 -8.45 -6.21 -1.30
N ARG A 65 -8.41 -7.30 -2.05
CA ARG A 65 -9.51 -7.69 -2.95
C ARG A 65 -10.81 -8.04 -2.22
N LEU A 66 -10.71 -8.55 -0.98
CA LEU A 66 -11.88 -8.80 -0.14
C LEU A 66 -12.37 -7.53 0.54
N MET A 67 -11.43 -6.68 0.99
CA MET A 67 -11.75 -5.44 1.68
C MET A 67 -12.32 -4.38 0.73
N CYS A 68 -11.82 -4.33 -0.51
CA CYS A 68 -12.16 -3.35 -1.54
C CYS A 68 -12.55 -4.04 -2.85
N PRO A 69 -13.71 -4.73 -2.92
CA PRO A 69 -14.06 -5.59 -4.05
C PRO A 69 -14.28 -4.83 -5.36
N HIS A 70 -14.55 -3.53 -5.28
CA HIS A 70 -14.73 -2.67 -6.45
C HIS A 70 -13.47 -1.92 -6.87
N ALA A 71 -12.39 -1.98 -6.06
CA ALA A 71 -11.12 -1.37 -6.40
C ALA A 71 -10.33 -2.25 -7.36
N GLU A 72 -9.59 -1.62 -8.25
CA GLU A 72 -8.56 -2.24 -9.05
C GLU A 72 -7.24 -2.18 -8.27
N LEU A 73 -6.61 -3.32 -8.04
CA LEU A 73 -5.35 -3.40 -7.32
C LEU A 73 -4.19 -3.44 -8.32
N LEU A 74 -3.33 -2.44 -8.25
CA LEU A 74 -2.05 -2.37 -8.96
C LEU A 74 -0.92 -2.61 -7.97
N LEU A 75 -0.40 -3.84 -7.99
CA LEU A 75 0.75 -4.20 -7.16
C LEU A 75 2.02 -3.62 -7.76
N GLY A 76 2.65 -2.73 -7.01
CA GLY A 76 3.84 -2.05 -7.48
C GLY A 76 4.27 -0.90 -6.59
N LYS A 77 5.41 -0.34 -6.95
CA LYS A 77 6.04 0.78 -6.26
C LYS A 77 5.74 2.08 -6.99
N LEU A 78 5.18 3.05 -6.27
CA LEU A 78 5.09 4.42 -6.76
C LEU A 78 6.51 5.01 -6.85
N THR A 79 6.92 5.46 -8.04
CA THR A 79 8.24 6.05 -8.28
C THR A 79 8.17 7.54 -8.57
N ALA A 80 7.05 8.01 -9.13
CA ALA A 80 6.83 9.43 -9.37
C ALA A 80 5.34 9.78 -9.25
N LEU A 81 5.06 11.00 -8.82
CA LEU A 81 3.72 11.59 -8.78
C LEU A 81 3.81 13.03 -9.27
N ASP A 82 3.07 13.35 -10.33
CA ASP A 82 2.93 14.71 -10.83
C ASP A 82 1.49 15.20 -10.64
N PRO A 83 1.25 16.08 -9.65
CA PRO A 83 -0.07 16.64 -9.41
C PRO A 83 -0.54 17.59 -10.52
N THR A 84 0.38 18.17 -11.29
CA THR A 84 0.05 19.13 -12.35
C THR A 84 -0.53 18.43 -13.57
N SER A 85 0.14 17.39 -14.03
CA SER A 85 -0.35 16.54 -15.14
C SER A 85 -1.35 15.48 -14.67
N ARG A 86 -1.51 15.30 -13.35
CA ARG A 86 -2.33 14.27 -12.71
C ARG A 86 -1.96 12.86 -13.17
N THR A 87 -0.66 12.60 -13.13
CA THR A 87 -0.08 11.29 -13.49
C THR A 87 0.75 10.74 -12.35
N ALA A 88 0.79 9.42 -12.25
CA ALA A 88 1.64 8.69 -11.34
C ALA A 88 2.39 7.58 -12.09
N THR A 89 3.67 7.41 -11.80
CA THR A 89 4.48 6.32 -12.36
C THR A 89 4.58 5.20 -11.35
N VAL A 90 4.22 4.00 -11.76
CA VAL A 90 4.20 2.79 -10.92
C VAL A 90 5.03 1.70 -11.59
N GLU A 91 6.06 1.23 -10.89
CA GLU A 91 6.84 0.06 -11.26
C GLU A 91 6.19 -1.20 -10.68
N THR A 92 5.91 -2.17 -11.55
CA THR A 92 5.36 -3.49 -11.21
C THR A 92 6.30 -4.59 -11.70
N GLU A 93 6.05 -5.82 -11.33
CA GLU A 93 6.80 -6.98 -11.85
C GLU A 93 6.67 -7.15 -13.37
N THR A 94 5.57 -6.69 -13.97
CA THR A 94 5.30 -6.82 -15.40
C THR A 94 5.73 -5.62 -16.24
N GLY A 95 6.15 -4.53 -15.60
CA GLY A 95 6.59 -3.32 -16.29
C GLY A 95 6.25 -2.03 -15.54
N THR A 96 6.48 -0.92 -16.20
CA THR A 96 6.22 0.41 -15.65
C THR A 96 4.98 1.01 -16.29
N PHE A 97 4.06 1.48 -15.46
CA PHE A 97 2.80 2.08 -15.86
C PHE A 97 2.74 3.57 -15.51
N GLU A 98 2.19 4.36 -16.43
CA GLU A 98 1.75 5.71 -16.14
C GLU A 98 0.24 5.69 -15.88
N VAL A 99 -0.17 6.02 -14.67
CA VAL A 99 -1.57 6.04 -14.26
C VAL A 99 -2.06 7.48 -14.22
N ARG A 100 -3.05 7.80 -15.07
CA ARG A 100 -3.74 9.09 -15.08
C ARG A 100 -4.92 9.06 -14.10
N TYR A 101 -5.11 10.15 -13.37
CA TYR A 101 -6.17 10.26 -12.37
C TYR A 101 -6.85 11.63 -12.38
N GLU A 102 -8.07 11.69 -11.89
CA GLU A 102 -8.78 12.94 -11.62
C GLU A 102 -8.52 13.42 -10.19
N GLN A 103 -8.47 12.47 -9.26
CA GLN A 103 -8.23 12.69 -7.84
C GLN A 103 -7.22 11.66 -7.34
N SER A 104 -6.38 12.06 -6.39
CA SER A 104 -5.45 11.13 -5.72
C SER A 104 -5.54 11.25 -4.21
N VAL A 105 -5.35 10.13 -3.55
CA VAL A 105 -5.28 10.01 -2.09
C VAL A 105 -3.92 9.47 -1.71
N LEU A 106 -3.12 10.28 -1.02
CA LEU A 106 -1.82 9.86 -0.50
C LEU A 106 -2.03 9.19 0.86
N ALA A 107 -1.88 7.88 0.90
CA ALA A 107 -2.05 7.04 2.09
C ALA A 107 -0.83 6.12 2.28
N LEU A 108 0.36 6.65 2.03
CA LEU A 108 1.63 5.92 2.01
C LEU A 108 2.08 5.40 3.37
N GLY A 109 1.41 5.83 4.45
CA GLY A 109 1.76 5.45 5.80
C GLY A 109 3.06 6.09 6.28
N SER A 110 3.82 5.36 7.06
CA SER A 110 5.07 5.82 7.63
C SER A 110 6.09 4.69 7.66
N ILE A 111 7.36 5.02 7.69
CA ILE A 111 8.46 4.09 7.90
C ILE A 111 9.06 4.27 9.29
N SER A 112 9.68 3.23 9.83
CA SER A 112 10.42 3.33 11.09
C SER A 112 11.64 4.23 10.92
N ARG A 113 11.78 5.22 11.81
CA ARG A 113 12.97 6.06 11.84
C ARG A 113 14.08 5.33 12.57
N ARG A 114 15.20 5.13 11.90
CA ARG A 114 16.42 4.65 12.56
C ARG A 114 17.13 5.83 13.22
N LEU A 115 17.29 5.75 14.53
CA LEU A 115 18.05 6.75 15.29
C LEU A 115 19.55 6.49 15.14
N PRO A 116 20.40 7.54 15.21
CA PRO A 116 21.85 7.40 15.14
C PRO A 116 22.43 6.91 16.48
N ILE A 117 22.02 5.71 16.90
CA ILE A 117 22.52 5.04 18.11
C ILE A 117 23.51 3.98 17.66
N PRO A 118 24.73 3.95 18.22
CA PRO A 118 25.73 2.94 17.89
C PRO A 118 25.17 1.52 18.03
N GLY A 119 25.35 0.69 17.00
CA GLY A 119 24.87 -0.68 16.95
C GLY A 119 23.39 -0.85 16.56
N LEU A 120 22.58 0.21 16.53
CA LEU A 120 21.16 0.08 16.20
C LEU A 120 20.97 -0.29 14.73
N ALA A 121 21.80 0.18 13.83
CA ALA A 121 21.70 -0.14 12.41
C ALA A 121 22.07 -1.59 12.12
N GLU A 122 23.03 -2.15 12.84
CA GLU A 122 23.58 -3.50 12.68
C GLU A 122 22.78 -4.57 13.43
N HIS A 123 22.23 -4.22 14.59
CA HIS A 123 21.64 -5.18 15.53
C HIS A 123 20.15 -4.93 15.84
N GLY A 124 19.63 -3.75 15.42
CA GLY A 124 18.24 -3.40 15.65
C GLY A 124 17.29 -4.15 14.70
N LEU A 125 16.23 -4.71 15.25
CA LEU A 125 15.12 -5.29 14.48
C LEU A 125 14.01 -4.27 14.34
N GLY A 126 13.40 -4.23 13.16
CA GLY A 126 12.15 -3.48 12.93
C GLY A 126 10.97 -4.19 13.59
N PHE A 127 9.84 -3.48 13.70
CA PHE A 127 8.58 -4.10 14.13
C PHE A 127 7.42 -3.34 13.48
N LYS A 128 7.31 -3.47 12.17
CA LYS A 128 6.33 -2.70 11.41
C LYS A 128 5.66 -3.46 10.27
N ASP A 129 6.28 -4.48 9.77
CA ASP A 129 5.75 -5.34 8.74
C ASP A 129 5.64 -6.80 9.21
N LEU A 130 5.06 -7.65 8.37
CA LEU A 130 4.84 -9.04 8.72
C LEU A 130 6.14 -9.84 8.78
N ALA A 131 7.17 -9.42 8.04
CA ALA A 131 8.47 -10.07 8.04
C ALA A 131 9.26 -9.76 9.32
N ASP A 132 8.93 -8.66 9.99
CA ASP A 132 9.51 -8.29 11.29
C ASP A 132 8.97 -9.15 12.45
N ALA A 133 7.77 -9.72 12.29
CA ALA A 133 7.09 -10.50 13.32
C ALA A 133 7.31 -12.01 13.15
#